data_005ba114d37a48b63035e28ac3afda16
#
_entry.id   005ba114d37a48b63035e28ac3afda16
#
_cell.length_a   1.000
_cell.length_b   1.000
_cell.length_c   1.000
_cell.angle_alpha   90.00
_cell.angle_beta   90.00
_cell.angle_gamma   90.00
#
_symmetry.space_group_name_H-M   'P 1'
#
loop_
_entity.id
_entity.type
_entity.pdbx_description
1 polymer ?
#
loop_
_entity_poly.entity_id
_entity_poly.type
_entity_poly.pdbx_seq_one_letter_code
_entity_poly.pdbx_strand_id
1 'polypeptide(L)'
;MDKAAFQTFHPAVPAVLFAGIIALTMFGLEPHLVGASLVSATLFALATQGVATALDKLRWQLPLLFLICIINPLYSANGTTLLFKLGRFYIYAESVAYGLVMGALLIAVLMWIEGMAYVVGHDELLALGRGALPTISLMASMTMRLVPQLVRRASSVRTALDATTASGANGDGKAARVRVMDALMSWALEDSLERGDAMRARGWGASARRSSYDAHPFRSRDLVALALVIGLVVLAALGVHTIMGKWYF
;
A
#
# COMPACT_ATOMS: atom_id res chain seq x y z
N MET A 1 0.47 20.07 -3.80
CA MET A 1 0.10 20.13 -2.37
C MET A 1 1.26 19.52 -1.61
N ASP A 2 1.86 20.27 -0.69
CA ASP A 2 3.05 19.81 0.00
C ASP A 2 2.71 18.71 1.01
N LYS A 3 3.56 17.68 1.10
CA LYS A 3 3.54 16.68 2.18
C LYS A 3 3.40 17.35 3.56
N ALA A 4 3.93 18.57 3.70
CA ALA A 4 3.87 19.37 4.91
C ALA A 4 2.45 19.63 5.44
N ALA A 5 1.44 19.72 4.57
CA ALA A 5 0.07 19.98 5.00
C ALA A 5 -0.52 18.79 5.80
N PHE A 6 -0.22 17.55 5.38
CA PHE A 6 -0.69 16.35 6.08
C PHE A 6 0.15 16.01 7.31
N GLN A 7 1.44 16.36 7.31
CA GLN A 7 2.35 16.13 8.44
C GLN A 7 2.02 16.97 9.69
N THR A 8 1.17 17.99 9.53
CA THR A 8 0.72 18.81 10.68
C THR A 8 -0.37 18.12 11.51
N PHE A 9 -1.04 17.12 10.98
CA PHE A 9 -2.11 16.36 11.64
C PHE A 9 -1.59 15.04 12.22
N HIS A 10 -2.33 14.49 13.18
CA HIS A 10 -2.03 13.15 13.69
C HIS A 10 -2.15 12.12 12.55
N PRO A 11 -1.22 11.15 12.41
CA PRO A 11 -1.20 10.18 11.30
C PRO A 11 -2.50 9.37 11.12
N ALA A 12 -3.31 9.27 12.17
CA ALA A 12 -4.62 8.64 12.10
C ALA A 12 -5.59 9.37 11.16
N VAL A 13 -5.51 10.69 11.05
CA VAL A 13 -6.45 11.49 10.24
C VAL A 13 -6.32 11.16 8.75
N PRO A 14 -5.14 11.27 8.12
CA PRO A 14 -4.98 10.88 6.72
C PRO A 14 -5.21 9.38 6.51
N ALA A 15 -4.80 8.51 7.45
CA ALA A 15 -5.03 7.07 7.32
C ALA A 15 -6.53 6.73 7.26
N VAL A 16 -7.36 7.31 8.14
CA VAL A 16 -8.83 7.12 8.15
C VAL A 16 -9.47 7.72 6.90
N LEU A 17 -8.99 8.89 6.44
CA LEU A 17 -9.48 9.53 5.22
C LEU A 17 -9.27 8.61 4.00
N PHE A 18 -8.05 8.14 3.79
CA PHE A 18 -7.76 7.26 2.65
C PHE A 18 -8.49 5.92 2.76
N ALA A 19 -8.52 5.31 3.96
CA ALA A 19 -9.26 4.07 4.20
C ALA A 19 -10.77 4.25 3.92
N GLY A 20 -11.35 5.39 4.30
CA GLY A 20 -12.73 5.73 4.03
C GLY A 20 -13.03 5.91 2.54
N ILE A 21 -12.14 6.60 1.80
CA ILE A 21 -12.28 6.78 0.35
C ILE A 21 -12.17 5.43 -0.37
N ILE A 22 -11.21 4.59 0.02
CA ILE A 22 -11.03 3.24 -0.55
C ILE A 22 -12.28 2.39 -0.28
N ALA A 23 -12.78 2.39 0.94
CA ALA A 23 -13.99 1.67 1.30
C ALA A 23 -15.21 2.16 0.50
N LEU A 24 -15.41 3.48 0.39
CA LEU A 24 -16.46 4.08 -0.43
C LEU A 24 -16.36 3.65 -1.91
N THR A 25 -15.16 3.66 -2.47
CA THR A 25 -14.93 3.24 -3.86
C THR A 25 -15.21 1.76 -4.05
N MET A 26 -14.85 0.89 -3.08
CA MET A 26 -15.09 -0.55 -3.16
C MET A 26 -16.57 -0.94 -2.99
N PHE A 27 -17.29 -0.25 -2.10
CA PHE A 27 -18.71 -0.53 -1.86
C PHE A 27 -19.65 0.19 -2.84
N GLY A 28 -19.20 1.29 -3.44
CA GLY A 28 -19.94 2.06 -4.43
C GLY A 28 -19.70 1.54 -5.84
N LEU A 29 -20.35 0.43 -6.23
CA LEU A 29 -20.20 -0.20 -7.57
C LEU A 29 -20.85 0.60 -8.70
N GLU A 30 -21.27 1.84 -8.45
CA GLU A 30 -21.87 2.70 -9.48
C GLU A 30 -20.80 3.27 -10.43
N PRO A 31 -21.02 3.23 -11.77
CA PRO A 31 -20.07 3.72 -12.74
C PRO A 31 -19.66 5.17 -12.54
N HIS A 32 -20.60 6.02 -12.11
CA HIS A 32 -20.36 7.44 -11.85
C HIS A 32 -19.42 7.67 -10.65
N LEU A 33 -19.59 6.90 -9.58
CA LEU A 33 -18.75 6.98 -8.38
C LEU A 33 -17.34 6.46 -8.67
N VAL A 34 -17.24 5.36 -9.39
CA VAL A 34 -15.94 4.81 -9.80
C VAL A 34 -15.21 5.79 -10.71
N GLY A 35 -15.91 6.40 -11.67
CA GLY A 35 -15.35 7.44 -12.54
C GLY A 35 -14.88 8.67 -11.76
N ALA A 36 -15.71 9.19 -10.85
CA ALA A 36 -15.35 10.32 -9.98
C ALA A 36 -14.16 9.99 -9.07
N SER A 37 -14.13 8.77 -8.49
CA SER A 37 -13.01 8.30 -7.68
C SER A 37 -11.72 8.19 -8.49
N LEU A 38 -11.78 7.66 -9.71
CA LEU A 38 -10.62 7.56 -10.59
C LEU A 38 -10.07 8.95 -10.95
N VAL A 39 -10.94 9.88 -11.34
CA VAL A 39 -10.55 11.26 -11.66
C VAL A 39 -9.95 11.95 -10.43
N SER A 40 -10.56 11.83 -9.26
CA SER A 40 -10.04 12.44 -8.03
C SER A 40 -8.71 11.82 -7.60
N ALA A 41 -8.53 10.49 -7.73
CA ALA A 41 -7.27 9.80 -7.45
C ALA A 41 -6.15 10.25 -8.39
N THR A 42 -6.45 10.38 -9.69
CA THR A 42 -5.48 10.88 -10.68
C THR A 42 -5.10 12.33 -10.42
N LEU A 43 -6.06 13.21 -10.13
CA LEU A 43 -5.81 14.60 -9.76
C LEU A 43 -4.96 14.71 -8.49
N PHE A 44 -5.25 13.88 -7.49
CA PHE A 44 -4.47 13.82 -6.26
C PHE A 44 -3.03 13.37 -6.52
N ALA A 45 -2.83 12.32 -7.33
CA ALA A 45 -1.50 11.85 -7.70
C ALA A 45 -0.70 12.93 -8.48
N LEU A 46 -1.35 13.62 -9.43
CA LEU A 46 -0.75 14.73 -10.16
C LEU A 46 -0.33 15.88 -9.24
N ALA A 47 -1.19 16.24 -8.29
CA ALA A 47 -0.95 17.35 -7.35
C ALA A 47 0.15 17.06 -6.32
N THR A 48 0.33 15.78 -5.92
CA THR A 48 1.24 15.39 -4.82
C THR A 48 2.56 14.82 -5.29
N GLN A 49 2.55 14.00 -6.34
CA GLN A 49 3.71 13.23 -6.80
C GLN A 49 4.35 13.81 -8.08
N GLY A 50 3.65 14.73 -8.74
CA GLY A 50 4.08 15.31 -10.01
C GLY A 50 3.62 14.51 -11.23
N VAL A 51 3.58 15.22 -12.38
CA VAL A 51 2.99 14.70 -13.63
C VAL A 51 3.74 13.47 -14.15
N ALA A 52 5.07 13.47 -14.13
CA ALA A 52 5.87 12.37 -14.64
C ALA A 52 5.61 11.06 -13.87
N THR A 53 5.62 11.13 -12.54
CA THR A 53 5.41 9.95 -11.68
C THR A 53 3.98 9.42 -11.79
N ALA A 54 2.99 10.32 -11.84
CA ALA A 54 1.58 9.93 -11.98
C ALA A 54 1.32 9.25 -13.33
N LEU A 55 1.90 9.76 -14.43
CA LEU A 55 1.78 9.17 -15.76
C LEU A 55 2.49 7.81 -15.86
N ASP A 56 3.68 7.66 -15.26
CA ASP A 56 4.37 6.37 -15.22
C ASP A 56 3.54 5.31 -14.50
N LYS A 57 2.94 5.66 -13.38
CA LYS A 57 2.07 4.76 -12.63
C LYS A 57 0.84 4.36 -13.45
N LEU A 58 0.17 5.35 -14.04
CA LEU A 58 -1.00 5.09 -14.89
C LEU A 58 -0.63 4.18 -16.06
N ARG A 59 0.52 4.40 -16.70
CA ARG A 59 1.03 3.56 -17.80
C ARG A 59 1.21 2.10 -17.37
N TRP A 60 1.71 1.86 -16.15
CA TRP A 60 1.87 0.51 -15.62
C TRP A 60 0.55 -0.16 -15.23
N GLN A 61 -0.46 0.64 -14.87
CA GLN A 61 -1.78 0.16 -14.48
C GLN A 61 -2.71 -0.09 -15.68
N LEU A 62 -2.50 0.61 -16.82
CA LEU A 62 -3.30 0.42 -18.02
C LEU A 62 -3.35 -1.04 -18.55
N PRO A 63 -2.25 -1.80 -18.60
CA PRO A 63 -2.31 -3.20 -19.03
C PRO A 63 -3.24 -4.05 -18.16
N LEU A 64 -3.30 -3.74 -16.86
CA LEU A 64 -4.18 -4.42 -15.90
C LEU A 64 -5.65 -4.10 -16.17
N LEU A 65 -5.97 -2.85 -16.51
CA LEU A 65 -7.31 -2.44 -16.94
C LEU A 65 -7.73 -3.23 -18.17
N PHE A 66 -6.89 -3.26 -19.21
CA PHE A 66 -7.18 -4.01 -20.43
C PHE A 66 -7.37 -5.51 -20.16
N LEU A 67 -6.55 -6.08 -19.29
CA LEU A 67 -6.66 -7.48 -18.91
C LEU A 67 -8.03 -7.78 -18.28
N ILE A 68 -8.49 -6.95 -17.34
CA ILE A 68 -9.79 -7.12 -16.68
C ILE A 68 -10.93 -6.88 -17.68
N CYS A 69 -10.81 -5.88 -18.56
CA CYS A 69 -11.80 -5.57 -19.57
C CYS A 69 -11.98 -6.72 -20.58
N ILE A 70 -10.93 -7.49 -20.85
CA ILE A 70 -10.99 -8.64 -21.75
C ILE A 70 -11.49 -9.91 -21.05
N ILE A 71 -11.00 -10.15 -19.82
CA ILE A 71 -11.35 -11.37 -19.07
C ILE A 71 -12.80 -11.35 -18.61
N ASN A 72 -13.32 -10.22 -18.20
CA ASN A 72 -14.65 -10.11 -17.61
C ASN A 72 -15.77 -10.54 -18.58
N PRO A 73 -15.82 -10.10 -19.87
CA PRO A 73 -16.80 -10.59 -20.83
C PRO A 73 -16.69 -12.08 -21.16
N LEU A 74 -15.53 -12.67 -20.99
CA LEU A 74 -15.32 -14.11 -21.22
C LEU A 74 -15.93 -14.98 -20.11
N TYR A 75 -15.96 -14.44 -18.87
CA TYR A 75 -16.49 -15.14 -17.70
C TYR A 75 -17.98 -14.86 -17.47
N SER A 76 -18.41 -13.63 -17.69
CA SER A 76 -19.77 -13.15 -17.44
C SER A 76 -20.51 -12.94 -18.76
N ALA A 77 -21.17 -13.97 -19.25
CA ALA A 77 -21.99 -13.91 -20.47
C ALA A 77 -23.41 -13.40 -20.19
N ASN A 78 -23.54 -12.34 -19.39
CA ASN A 78 -24.84 -11.74 -19.03
C ASN A 78 -25.03 -10.43 -19.79
N GLY A 79 -26.06 -10.38 -20.63
CA GLY A 79 -26.44 -9.18 -21.39
C GLY A 79 -27.51 -9.47 -22.43
N THR A 80 -28.16 -8.42 -22.92
CA THR A 80 -29.20 -8.46 -23.96
C THR A 80 -28.66 -8.08 -25.33
N THR A 81 -27.60 -7.25 -25.39
CA THR A 81 -27.01 -6.76 -26.65
C THR A 81 -25.75 -7.51 -27.04
N LEU A 82 -25.85 -8.41 -28.02
CA LEU A 82 -24.76 -9.22 -28.54
C LEU A 82 -23.87 -8.37 -29.46
N LEU A 83 -22.62 -8.09 -29.06
CA LEU A 83 -21.66 -7.33 -29.85
C LEU A 83 -20.91 -8.23 -30.82
N PHE A 84 -20.40 -9.35 -30.36
CA PHE A 84 -19.55 -10.23 -31.15
C PHE A 84 -19.65 -11.68 -30.70
N LYS A 85 -19.63 -12.61 -31.68
CA LYS A 85 -19.64 -14.05 -31.39
C LYS A 85 -18.29 -14.62 -31.80
N LEU A 86 -17.47 -14.99 -30.82
CA LEU A 86 -16.17 -15.61 -31.03
C LEU A 86 -16.27 -17.14 -30.77
N GLY A 87 -16.73 -17.92 -31.75
CA GLY A 87 -16.90 -19.35 -31.60
C GLY A 87 -17.87 -19.73 -30.47
N ARG A 88 -17.34 -20.18 -29.35
CA ARG A 88 -18.11 -20.60 -28.17
C ARG A 88 -18.42 -19.47 -27.19
N PHE A 89 -17.76 -18.32 -27.30
CA PHE A 89 -17.91 -17.20 -26.41
C PHE A 89 -18.83 -16.13 -26.99
N TYR A 90 -19.83 -15.72 -26.21
CA TYR A 90 -20.75 -14.63 -26.56
C TYR A 90 -20.31 -13.39 -25.79
N ILE A 91 -19.92 -12.33 -26.49
CA ILE A 91 -19.49 -11.06 -25.91
C ILE A 91 -20.65 -10.07 -25.97
N TYR A 92 -21.15 -9.66 -24.83
CA TYR A 92 -22.22 -8.69 -24.67
C TYR A 92 -21.67 -7.30 -24.36
N ALA A 93 -22.34 -6.24 -24.83
CA ALA A 93 -21.93 -4.87 -24.58
C ALA A 93 -21.93 -4.55 -23.08
N GLU A 94 -22.91 -5.06 -22.38
CA GLU A 94 -23.08 -4.90 -20.93
C GLU A 94 -21.91 -5.54 -20.16
N SER A 95 -21.44 -6.70 -20.58
CA SER A 95 -20.29 -7.38 -19.96
C SER A 95 -18.99 -6.62 -20.16
N VAL A 96 -18.81 -5.97 -21.32
CA VAL A 96 -17.64 -5.10 -21.59
C VAL A 96 -17.71 -3.84 -20.74
N ALA A 97 -18.87 -3.20 -20.65
CA ALA A 97 -19.08 -2.02 -19.80
C ALA A 97 -18.81 -2.35 -18.34
N TYR A 98 -19.31 -3.49 -17.85
CA TYR A 98 -19.04 -3.96 -16.50
C TYR A 98 -17.54 -4.24 -16.27
N GLY A 99 -16.87 -4.88 -17.23
CA GLY A 99 -15.43 -5.10 -17.19
C GLY A 99 -14.62 -3.79 -17.11
N LEU A 100 -15.05 -2.76 -17.84
CA LEU A 100 -14.42 -1.45 -17.81
C LEU A 100 -14.61 -0.76 -16.45
N VAL A 101 -15.80 -0.83 -15.87
CA VAL A 101 -16.08 -0.30 -14.53
C VAL A 101 -15.25 -1.01 -13.46
N MET A 102 -15.16 -2.34 -13.52
CA MET A 102 -14.35 -3.13 -12.58
C MET A 102 -12.86 -2.85 -12.74
N GLY A 103 -12.38 -2.70 -13.97
CA GLY A 103 -11.00 -2.30 -14.23
C GLY A 103 -10.68 -0.89 -13.71
N ALA A 104 -11.58 0.06 -13.96
CA ALA A 104 -11.47 1.44 -13.46
C ALA A 104 -11.50 1.49 -11.92
N LEU A 105 -12.35 0.68 -11.28
CA LEU A 105 -12.42 0.53 -9.83
C LEU A 105 -11.08 0.06 -9.26
N LEU A 106 -10.52 -1.00 -9.85
CA LEU A 106 -9.23 -1.52 -9.38
C LEU A 106 -8.13 -0.46 -9.49
N ILE A 107 -8.06 0.26 -10.62
CA ILE A 107 -7.06 1.34 -10.80
C ILE A 107 -7.28 2.45 -9.78
N ALA A 108 -8.52 2.89 -9.57
CA ALA A 108 -8.84 3.92 -8.59
C ALA A 108 -8.37 3.52 -7.18
N VAL A 109 -8.67 2.28 -6.76
CA VAL A 109 -8.23 1.76 -5.46
C VAL A 109 -6.71 1.69 -5.36
N LEU A 110 -6.02 1.20 -6.40
CA LEU A 110 -4.55 1.15 -6.42
C LEU A 110 -3.95 2.55 -6.31
N MET A 111 -4.47 3.53 -7.04
CA MET A 111 -4.00 4.92 -6.97
C MET A 111 -4.23 5.53 -5.59
N TRP A 112 -5.34 5.21 -4.92
CA TRP A 112 -5.60 5.67 -3.55
C TRP A 112 -4.66 5.02 -2.53
N ILE A 113 -4.38 3.71 -2.66
CA ILE A 113 -3.39 3.01 -1.81
C ILE A 113 -1.99 3.61 -1.98
N GLU A 114 -1.59 3.88 -3.22
CA GLU A 114 -0.31 4.54 -3.50
C GLU A 114 -0.25 5.97 -2.98
N GLY A 115 -1.37 6.71 -3.08
CA GLY A 115 -1.53 8.03 -2.49
C GLY A 115 -1.39 8.01 -0.98
N MET A 116 -2.04 7.04 -0.32
CA MET A 116 -1.91 6.80 1.12
C MET A 116 -0.46 6.50 1.51
N ALA A 117 0.20 5.56 0.80
CA ALA A 117 1.59 5.19 1.07
C ALA A 117 2.57 6.36 0.86
N TYR A 118 2.22 7.30 -0.04
CA TYR A 118 3.02 8.51 -0.26
C TYR A 118 2.87 9.54 0.86
N VAL A 119 1.65 9.73 1.37
CA VAL A 119 1.32 10.73 2.41
C VAL A 119 1.67 10.22 3.79
N VAL A 120 1.24 8.99 4.10
CA VAL A 120 1.47 8.35 5.40
C VAL A 120 2.70 7.48 5.30
N GLY A 121 3.78 7.89 5.97
CA GLY A 121 5.01 7.10 6.01
C GLY A 121 4.80 5.74 6.67
N HIS A 122 5.58 4.74 6.28
CA HIS A 122 5.52 3.40 6.88
C HIS A 122 5.74 3.45 8.40
N ASP A 123 6.63 4.34 8.87
CA ASP A 123 6.92 4.52 10.29
C ASP A 123 5.72 5.13 11.05
N GLU A 124 4.96 6.00 10.39
CA GLU A 124 3.76 6.62 10.95
C GLU A 124 2.62 5.60 11.07
N LEU A 125 2.44 4.73 10.06
CA LEU A 125 1.48 3.62 10.12
C LEU A 125 1.83 2.65 11.26
N LEU A 126 3.11 2.31 11.42
CA LEU A 126 3.57 1.48 12.53
C LEU A 126 3.38 2.18 13.89
N ALA A 127 3.50 3.51 13.92
CA ALA A 127 3.26 4.29 15.13
C ALA A 127 1.80 4.22 15.60
N LEU A 128 0.83 4.17 14.68
CA LEU A 128 -0.58 3.97 15.00
C LEU A 128 -0.84 2.63 15.71
N GLY A 129 -0.11 1.58 15.32
CA GLY A 129 -0.21 0.26 15.93
C GLY A 129 0.40 0.15 17.34
N ARG A 130 1.24 1.09 17.77
CA ARG A 130 1.95 1.02 19.07
C ARG A 130 1.01 0.96 20.27
N GLY A 131 -0.13 1.62 20.20
CA GLY A 131 -1.12 1.62 21.29
C GLY A 131 -1.83 0.28 21.48
N ALA A 132 -2.18 -0.39 20.37
CA ALA A 132 -2.94 -1.64 20.40
C ALA A 132 -2.03 -2.88 20.44
N LEU A 133 -0.92 -2.87 19.71
CA LEU A 133 -0.02 -4.02 19.55
C LEU A 133 1.45 -3.60 19.68
N PRO A 134 1.91 -3.22 20.89
CA PRO A 134 3.23 -2.61 21.10
C PRO A 134 4.39 -3.53 20.69
N THR A 135 4.25 -4.84 20.92
CA THR A 135 5.29 -5.82 20.56
C THR A 135 5.40 -6.00 19.06
N ILE A 136 4.28 -6.11 18.35
CA ILE A 136 4.26 -6.27 16.90
C ILE A 136 4.79 -5.01 16.20
N SER A 137 4.38 -3.84 16.66
CA SER A 137 4.88 -2.55 16.13
C SER A 137 6.39 -2.42 16.31
N LEU A 138 6.93 -2.88 17.46
CA LEU A 138 8.37 -2.91 17.68
C LEU A 138 9.07 -3.88 16.72
N MET A 139 8.58 -5.12 16.62
CA MET A 139 9.17 -6.12 15.72
C MET A 139 9.18 -5.62 14.26
N ALA A 140 8.07 -5.03 13.80
CA ALA A 140 7.97 -4.45 12.47
C ALA A 140 8.96 -3.29 12.26
N SER A 141 9.06 -2.39 13.22
CA SER A 141 10.00 -1.26 13.17
C SER A 141 11.46 -1.73 13.14
N MET A 142 11.80 -2.75 13.94
CA MET A 142 13.14 -3.37 13.91
C MET A 142 13.43 -4.04 12.57
N THR A 143 12.46 -4.77 12.02
CA THR A 143 12.59 -5.44 10.73
C THR A 143 12.80 -4.44 9.60
N MET A 144 12.00 -3.36 9.57
CA MET A 144 12.16 -2.28 8.58
C MET A 144 13.56 -1.64 8.62
N ARG A 145 14.15 -1.53 9.81
CA ARG A 145 15.50 -1.03 9.97
C ARG A 145 16.57 -2.07 9.61
N LEU A 146 16.28 -3.35 9.82
CA LEU A 146 17.19 -4.45 9.53
C LEU A 146 17.39 -4.65 8.02
N VAL A 147 16.34 -4.52 7.20
CA VAL A 147 16.40 -4.72 5.75
C VAL A 147 17.47 -3.85 5.08
N PRO A 148 17.53 -2.52 5.26
CA PRO A 148 18.60 -1.70 4.70
C PRO A 148 20.00 -2.06 5.22
N GLN A 149 20.10 -2.54 6.45
CA GLN A 149 21.38 -2.99 7.03
C GLN A 149 21.85 -4.28 6.35
N LEU A 150 20.95 -5.26 6.16
CA LEU A 150 21.24 -6.50 5.44
C LEU A 150 21.71 -6.23 4.00
N VAL A 151 21.03 -5.32 3.29
CA VAL A 151 21.42 -4.95 1.92
C VAL A 151 22.85 -4.37 1.88
N ARG A 152 23.16 -3.44 2.79
CA ARG A 152 24.52 -2.88 2.89
C ARG A 152 25.53 -3.95 3.27
N ARG A 153 25.21 -4.81 4.22
CA ARG A 153 26.09 -5.90 4.66
C ARG A 153 26.34 -6.91 3.54
N ALA A 154 25.28 -7.23 2.77
CA ALA A 154 25.40 -8.12 1.60
C ALA A 154 26.39 -7.58 0.56
N SER A 155 26.34 -6.28 0.27
CA SER A 155 27.29 -5.66 -0.65
C SER A 155 28.74 -5.73 -0.12
N SER A 156 28.94 -5.46 1.18
CA SER A 156 30.28 -5.54 1.81
C SER A 156 30.83 -6.97 1.80
N VAL A 157 30.01 -7.96 2.15
CA VAL A 157 30.41 -9.38 2.12
C VAL A 157 30.74 -9.81 0.70
N ARG A 158 29.96 -9.38 -0.29
CA ARG A 158 30.18 -9.66 -1.70
C ARG A 158 31.52 -9.07 -2.16
N THR A 159 31.80 -7.81 -1.85
CA THR A 159 33.06 -7.15 -2.19
C THR A 159 34.27 -7.86 -1.53
N ALA A 160 34.12 -8.28 -0.28
CA ALA A 160 35.18 -9.03 0.42
C ALA A 160 35.42 -10.42 -0.21
N LEU A 161 34.34 -11.12 -0.60
CA LEU A 161 34.47 -12.40 -1.30
C LEU A 161 35.09 -12.24 -2.70
N ASP A 162 34.72 -11.21 -3.43
CA ASP A 162 35.28 -10.91 -4.75
C ASP A 162 36.78 -10.60 -4.63
N ALA A 163 37.20 -9.86 -3.60
CA ALA A 163 38.61 -9.58 -3.34
C ALA A 163 39.42 -10.83 -2.97
N THR A 164 38.84 -11.79 -2.25
CA THR A 164 39.52 -13.05 -1.89
C THR A 164 39.49 -14.07 -3.01
N THR A 165 38.49 -14.03 -3.91
CA THR A 165 38.37 -14.96 -5.06
C THR A 165 39.04 -14.47 -6.32
N ALA A 166 39.53 -13.24 -6.37
CA ALA A 166 40.29 -12.68 -7.52
C ALA A 166 41.58 -13.49 -7.87
N SER A 167 41.94 -14.46 -7.03
CA SER A 167 43.11 -15.33 -7.20
C SER A 167 42.84 -16.65 -7.93
N GLY A 168 41.72 -16.79 -8.70
CA GLY A 168 41.63 -17.92 -9.65
C GLY A 168 40.52 -18.93 -9.48
N ALA A 169 39.52 -18.71 -8.68
CA ALA A 169 38.35 -19.58 -8.67
C ALA A 169 37.18 -18.91 -9.39
N ASN A 170 36.97 -19.25 -10.66
CA ASN A 170 35.68 -19.13 -11.35
C ASN A 170 34.65 -19.99 -10.62
N GLY A 171 34.32 -19.62 -9.39
CA GLY A 171 33.30 -20.25 -8.61
C GLY A 171 31.96 -19.93 -9.23
N ASP A 172 31.20 -20.98 -9.57
CA ASP A 172 29.81 -20.93 -9.98
C ASP A 172 29.08 -19.78 -9.27
N GLY A 173 28.47 -18.87 -10.01
CA GLY A 173 27.80 -17.70 -9.42
C GLY A 173 26.72 -18.07 -8.39
N LYS A 174 26.30 -19.34 -8.38
CA LYS A 174 25.43 -19.95 -7.37
C LYS A 174 26.18 -20.20 -6.05
N ALA A 175 27.37 -20.75 -6.08
CA ALA A 175 28.17 -21.02 -4.90
C ALA A 175 28.59 -19.71 -4.19
N ALA A 176 28.93 -18.66 -4.95
CA ALA A 176 29.18 -17.33 -4.40
C ALA A 176 27.94 -16.75 -3.67
N ARG A 177 26.75 -16.88 -4.25
CA ARG A 177 25.51 -16.44 -3.60
C ARG A 177 25.21 -17.20 -2.32
N VAL A 178 25.41 -18.52 -2.30
CA VAL A 178 25.22 -19.33 -1.10
C VAL A 178 26.17 -18.90 0.02
N ARG A 179 27.45 -18.63 -0.28
CA ARG A 179 28.41 -18.12 0.70
C ARG A 179 28.02 -16.75 1.27
N VAL A 180 27.50 -15.84 0.42
CA VAL A 180 26.98 -14.56 0.89
C VAL A 180 25.77 -14.76 1.81
N MET A 181 24.85 -15.66 1.46
CA MET A 181 23.68 -15.97 2.28
C MET A 181 24.07 -16.58 3.63
N ASP A 182 25.00 -17.52 3.64
CA ASP A 182 25.51 -18.15 4.86
C ASP A 182 26.13 -17.13 5.82
N ALA A 183 27.01 -16.28 5.30
CA ALA A 183 27.61 -15.21 6.08
C ALA A 183 26.59 -14.20 6.62
N LEU A 184 25.56 -13.86 5.81
CA LEU A 184 24.48 -12.96 6.24
C LEU A 184 23.59 -13.59 7.31
N MET A 185 23.27 -14.89 7.19
CA MET A 185 22.45 -15.62 8.16
C MET A 185 23.18 -15.70 9.52
N SER A 186 24.45 -16.08 9.50
CA SER A 186 25.26 -16.14 10.72
C SER A 186 25.33 -14.78 11.41
N TRP A 187 25.64 -13.73 10.65
CA TRP A 187 25.65 -12.36 11.18
C TRP A 187 24.28 -11.92 11.71
N ALA A 188 23.19 -12.22 10.99
CA ALA A 188 21.85 -11.80 11.41
C ALA A 188 21.41 -12.47 12.71
N LEU A 189 21.77 -13.76 12.90
CA LEU A 189 21.51 -14.48 14.15
C LEU A 189 22.30 -13.88 15.31
N GLU A 190 23.60 -13.62 15.13
CA GLU A 190 24.43 -13.00 16.14
C GLU A 190 23.95 -11.60 16.52
N ASP A 191 23.69 -10.73 15.53
CA ASP A 191 23.14 -9.39 15.73
C ASP A 191 21.77 -9.40 16.44
N SER A 192 20.94 -10.41 16.17
CA SER A 192 19.65 -10.55 16.85
C SER A 192 19.77 -10.88 18.34
N LEU A 193 20.75 -11.73 18.70
CA LEU A 193 21.04 -12.08 20.09
C LEU A 193 21.62 -10.87 20.83
N GLU A 194 22.62 -10.20 20.26
CA GLU A 194 23.22 -8.99 20.84
C GLU A 194 22.19 -7.88 21.06
N ARG A 195 21.29 -7.66 20.08
CA ARG A 195 20.19 -6.69 20.22
C ARG A 195 19.24 -7.07 21.35
N GLY A 196 18.92 -8.37 21.48
CA GLY A 196 18.08 -8.87 22.57
C GLY A 196 18.69 -8.57 23.92
N ASP A 197 19.98 -8.84 24.09
CA ASP A 197 20.69 -8.59 25.35
C ASP A 197 20.87 -7.09 25.61
N ALA A 198 21.19 -6.30 24.60
CA ALA A 198 21.27 -4.84 24.72
C ALA A 198 19.92 -4.23 25.10
N MET A 199 18.80 -4.76 24.61
CA MET A 199 17.45 -4.33 25.02
C MET A 199 17.15 -4.66 26.48
N ARG A 200 17.49 -5.86 26.93
CA ARG A 200 17.35 -6.28 28.32
C ARG A 200 18.18 -5.40 29.24
N ALA A 201 19.42 -5.12 28.88
CA ALA A 201 20.32 -4.24 29.62
C ALA A 201 19.76 -2.81 29.76
N ARG A 202 19.01 -2.34 28.75
CA ARG A 202 18.31 -1.04 28.77
C ARG A 202 16.97 -1.06 29.51
N GLY A 203 16.65 -2.17 30.20
CA GLY A 203 15.42 -2.29 30.98
C GLY A 203 14.17 -2.64 30.16
N TRP A 204 14.35 -3.23 28.97
CA TRP A 204 13.22 -3.72 28.20
C TRP A 204 12.42 -4.76 29.01
N GLY A 205 11.12 -4.53 29.19
CA GLY A 205 10.25 -5.41 29.97
C GLY A 205 10.21 -5.12 31.46
N ALA A 206 11.02 -4.20 31.98
CA ALA A 206 11.03 -3.81 33.39
C ALA A 206 9.79 -3.00 33.80
N SER A 207 9.10 -2.34 32.88
CA SER A 207 7.91 -1.55 33.13
C SER A 207 6.75 -1.97 32.24
N ALA A 208 5.54 -2.05 32.81
CA ALA A 208 4.31 -2.36 32.07
C ALA A 208 3.88 -1.21 31.14
N ARG A 209 4.22 0.05 31.48
CA ARG A 209 3.97 1.23 30.66
C ARG A 209 5.25 1.68 29.97
N ARG A 210 5.15 1.86 28.66
CA ARG A 210 6.28 2.30 27.83
C ARG A 210 6.08 3.75 27.40
N SER A 211 7.13 4.55 27.50
CA SER A 211 7.18 5.88 26.90
C SER A 211 7.55 5.78 25.42
N SER A 212 6.95 6.62 24.60
CA SER A 212 7.34 6.77 23.19
C SER A 212 8.18 8.04 23.05
N TYR A 213 9.34 7.93 22.38
CA TYR A 213 10.19 9.09 22.08
C TYR A 213 9.49 10.02 21.08
N ASP A 214 8.85 9.45 20.08
CA ASP A 214 8.10 10.17 19.06
C ASP A 214 6.61 10.01 19.35
N ALA A 215 6.13 10.81 20.31
CA ALA A 215 4.73 10.86 20.64
C ALA A 215 4.06 11.95 19.80
N HIS A 216 3.17 11.54 18.92
CA HIS A 216 2.26 12.46 18.26
C HIS A 216 1.05 12.68 19.17
N PRO A 217 0.99 13.80 19.95
CA PRO A 217 -0.14 14.04 20.82
C PRO A 217 -1.38 14.36 19.99
N PHE A 218 -2.48 13.70 20.32
CA PHE A 218 -3.78 13.99 19.73
C PHE A 218 -4.21 15.40 20.14
N ARG A 219 -4.38 16.29 19.17
CA ARG A 219 -4.84 17.66 19.40
C ARG A 219 -6.34 17.76 19.12
N SER A 220 -7.02 18.74 19.72
CA SER A 220 -8.45 18.99 19.49
C SER A 220 -8.79 19.19 18.01
N ARG A 221 -7.89 19.80 17.22
CA ARG A 221 -8.02 19.95 15.78
C ARG A 221 -8.06 18.62 15.02
N ASP A 222 -7.30 17.60 15.51
CA ASP A 222 -7.26 16.27 14.88
C ASP A 222 -8.58 15.52 15.10
N LEU A 223 -9.20 15.76 16.27
CA LEU A 223 -10.51 15.20 16.60
C LEU A 223 -11.60 15.81 15.74
N VAL A 224 -11.56 17.12 15.50
CA VAL A 224 -12.48 17.79 14.58
C VAL A 224 -12.28 17.32 13.14
N ALA A 225 -11.01 17.21 12.69
CA ALA A 225 -10.69 16.71 11.36
C ALA A 225 -11.17 15.27 11.17
N LEU A 226 -10.95 14.40 12.16
CA LEU A 226 -11.40 13.01 12.14
C LEU A 226 -12.94 12.92 12.08
N ALA A 227 -13.64 13.72 12.91
CA ALA A 227 -15.09 13.77 12.90
C ALA A 227 -15.65 14.25 11.56
N LEU A 228 -15.02 15.26 10.95
CA LEU A 228 -15.38 15.74 9.60
C LEU A 228 -15.15 14.67 8.54
N VAL A 229 -14.01 13.98 8.57
CA VAL A 229 -13.70 12.90 7.63
C VAL A 229 -14.71 11.76 7.75
N ILE A 230 -14.98 11.30 8.98
CA ILE A 230 -15.95 10.22 9.21
C ILE A 230 -17.35 10.68 8.79
N GLY A 231 -17.73 11.91 9.14
CA GLY A 231 -19.03 12.48 8.74
C GLY A 231 -19.18 12.54 7.22
N LEU A 232 -18.14 12.95 6.49
CA LEU A 232 -18.15 13.02 5.03
C LEU A 232 -18.23 11.63 4.39
N VAL A 233 -17.48 10.65 4.92
CA VAL A 233 -17.53 9.26 4.45
C VAL A 233 -18.91 8.65 4.70
N VAL A 234 -19.52 8.87 5.87
CA VAL A 234 -20.85 8.40 6.20
C VAL A 234 -21.92 9.06 5.32
N LEU A 235 -21.83 10.38 5.12
CA LEU A 235 -22.74 11.13 4.24
C LEU A 235 -22.66 10.64 2.79
N ALA A 236 -21.45 10.39 2.29
CA ALA A 236 -21.24 9.83 0.98
C ALA A 236 -21.78 8.40 0.88
N ALA A 237 -21.57 7.55 1.90
CA ALA A 237 -22.10 6.20 1.95
C ALA A 237 -23.65 6.18 1.97
N LEU A 238 -24.28 7.07 2.72
CA LEU A 238 -25.74 7.24 2.74
C LEU A 238 -26.26 7.75 1.38
N GLY A 239 -25.54 8.70 0.75
CA GLY A 239 -25.84 9.18 -0.59
C GLY A 239 -25.80 8.07 -1.63
N VAL A 240 -24.78 7.22 -1.58
CA VAL A 240 -24.67 6.00 -2.42
C VAL A 240 -25.86 5.09 -2.19
N HIS A 241 -26.22 4.82 -0.93
CA HIS A 241 -27.32 3.92 -0.60
C HIS A 241 -28.70 4.44 -1.09
N THR A 242 -28.92 5.75 -1.08
CA THR A 242 -30.16 6.36 -1.59
C THR A 242 -30.24 6.34 -3.12
N ILE A 243 -29.13 6.34 -3.81
CA ILE A 243 -29.05 6.26 -5.27
C ILE A 243 -29.15 4.79 -5.73
N MET A 244 -28.46 3.85 -5.04
CA MET A 244 -28.57 2.41 -5.32
C MET A 244 -30.01 1.88 -5.27
N GLY A 245 -30.85 2.38 -4.36
CA GLY A 245 -32.25 1.97 -4.27
C GLY A 245 -33.11 2.31 -5.50
N LYS A 246 -32.58 3.08 -6.45
CA LYS A 246 -33.30 3.48 -7.67
C LYS A 246 -32.91 2.70 -8.93
N TRP A 247 -31.89 1.86 -8.88
CA TRP A 247 -31.32 1.20 -10.08
C TRP A 247 -31.48 -0.33 -10.11
N TYR A 248 -32.10 -0.92 -9.11
CA TYR A 248 -32.50 -2.33 -9.14
C TYR A 248 -33.91 -2.48 -9.73
N PHE A 249 -34.07 -2.15 -11.01
CA PHE A 249 -35.18 -2.58 -11.85
C PHE A 249 -34.68 -2.86 -13.27
#